data_689e8d8273c89d10522cb0b21735784f
#
_entry.id   689e8d8273c89d10522cb0b21735784f
#
_cell.length_a   1.000
_cell.length_b   1.000
_cell.length_c   1.000
_cell.angle_alpha   90.00
_cell.angle_beta   90.00
_cell.angle_gamma   90.00
#
_symmetry.space_group_name_H-M   'P 1'
#
loop_
_entity.id
_entity.type
_entity.pdbx_description
1 polymer ?
#
loop_
_entity_poly.entity_id
_entity_poly.type
_entity_poly.pdbx_seq_one_letter_code
_entity_poly.pdbx_strand_id
1 'polypeptide(L)'
;MAQHARVILGTLDTTFDDITPLYLDFAAGAEALVAGDADAQLQCPLPNKVMTDLAARVLIRVLSYAAADLSTLLGAVPFYRRTVMRKGAIRGLDADVAQAAVVNVLVSHARVADDMVREVTSAIFAARNELPRLNALFDGMAELFNPLRTEGAAALEFGDVPFHPGAAAAYRAAGLLT
;
A
#
# COMPACT_ATOMS: atom_id res chain seq x y z
N MET A 1 6.82 -1.07 9.84
CA MET A 1 6.18 -2.40 9.66
C MET A 1 5.63 -2.98 10.95
N ALA A 2 6.32 -2.90 12.11
CA ALA A 2 5.84 -3.51 13.37
C ALA A 2 4.39 -3.10 13.78
N GLN A 3 4.00 -1.85 13.57
CA GLN A 3 2.62 -1.41 13.86
C GLN A 3 1.60 -2.10 12.94
N HIS A 4 1.89 -2.23 11.64
CA HIS A 4 1.04 -2.98 10.73
C HIS A 4 0.92 -4.44 11.14
N ALA A 5 2.04 -5.09 11.53
CA ALA A 5 2.02 -6.45 12.04
C ALA A 5 1.10 -6.60 13.26
N ARG A 6 1.20 -5.69 14.26
CA ARG A 6 0.33 -5.71 15.44
C ARG A 6 -1.16 -5.61 15.08
N VAL A 7 -1.49 -4.70 14.16
CA VAL A 7 -2.87 -4.50 13.74
C VAL A 7 -3.39 -5.73 12.99
N ILE A 8 -2.63 -6.25 12.03
CA ILE A 8 -3.01 -7.42 11.23
C ILE A 8 -3.17 -8.65 12.12
N LEU A 9 -2.17 -8.95 12.94
CA LEU A 9 -2.22 -10.11 13.84
C LEU A 9 -3.34 -9.99 14.86
N GLY A 10 -3.57 -8.79 15.42
CA GLY A 10 -4.65 -8.55 16.36
C GLY A 10 -6.05 -8.77 15.77
N THR A 11 -6.25 -8.56 14.47
CA THR A 11 -7.52 -8.90 13.79
C THR A 11 -7.66 -10.40 13.50
N LEU A 12 -6.60 -11.18 13.71
CA LEU A 12 -6.53 -12.63 13.56
C LEU A 12 -6.41 -13.34 14.93
N ASP A 13 -6.76 -12.66 16.00
CA ASP A 13 -6.66 -13.16 17.39
C ASP A 13 -5.24 -13.64 17.75
N THR A 14 -4.23 -13.03 17.16
CA THR A 14 -2.81 -13.34 17.37
C THR A 14 -2.10 -12.08 17.89
N THR A 15 -1.23 -12.27 18.86
CA THR A 15 -0.46 -11.18 19.47
C THR A 15 1.06 -11.37 19.26
N PHE A 16 1.85 -10.39 19.65
CA PHE A 16 3.31 -10.54 19.62
C PHE A 16 3.84 -11.48 20.72
N ASP A 17 3.01 -11.83 21.71
CA ASP A 17 3.36 -12.82 22.73
C ASP A 17 3.23 -14.26 22.20
N ASP A 18 2.47 -14.44 21.10
CA ASP A 18 2.29 -15.74 20.43
C ASP A 18 3.40 -16.05 19.40
N ILE A 19 4.29 -15.09 19.14
CA ILE A 19 5.38 -15.20 18.17
C ILE A 19 6.68 -14.71 18.76
N THR A 20 7.80 -14.99 18.09
CA THR A 20 9.11 -14.39 18.40
C THR A 20 9.45 -13.31 17.36
N PRO A 21 9.13 -12.03 17.62
CA PRO A 21 9.30 -10.98 16.63
C PRO A 21 10.77 -10.59 16.45
N LEU A 22 11.25 -10.60 15.21
CA LEU A 22 12.55 -10.09 14.81
C LEU A 22 12.39 -8.71 14.16
N TYR A 23 13.10 -7.72 14.67
CA TYR A 23 13.05 -6.33 14.18
C TYR A 23 14.23 -6.09 13.25
N LEU A 24 14.06 -6.43 11.99
CA LEU A 24 15.08 -6.36 10.94
C LEU A 24 14.67 -5.37 9.85
N ASP A 25 15.64 -4.86 9.10
CA ASP A 25 15.34 -4.21 7.84
C ASP A 25 14.90 -5.21 6.77
N PHE A 26 14.51 -4.73 5.61
CA PHE A 26 13.95 -5.59 4.56
C PHE A 26 14.96 -6.62 4.03
N ALA A 27 16.22 -6.22 3.87
CA ALA A 27 17.27 -7.10 3.35
C ALA A 27 17.68 -8.14 4.40
N ALA A 28 17.90 -7.71 5.64
CA ALA A 28 18.23 -8.60 6.74
C ALA A 28 17.08 -9.59 7.04
N GLY A 29 15.83 -9.16 6.93
CA GLY A 29 14.67 -10.05 7.05
C GLY A 29 14.60 -11.10 5.94
N ALA A 30 14.96 -10.76 4.71
CA ALA A 30 15.04 -11.70 3.61
C ALA A 30 16.18 -12.73 3.84
N GLU A 31 17.34 -12.31 4.34
CA GLU A 31 18.43 -13.23 4.69
C GLU A 31 18.05 -14.15 5.85
N ALA A 32 17.33 -13.66 6.87
CA ALA A 32 16.82 -14.47 7.96
C ALA A 32 15.88 -15.59 7.47
N LEU A 33 15.02 -15.30 6.48
CA LEU A 33 14.19 -16.33 5.84
C LEU A 33 15.04 -17.38 5.11
N VAL A 34 16.08 -16.95 4.39
CA VAL A 34 16.99 -17.87 3.68
C VAL A 34 17.77 -18.75 4.64
N ALA A 35 18.23 -18.20 5.78
CA ALA A 35 18.96 -18.91 6.81
C ALA A 35 18.07 -19.85 7.65
N GLY A 36 16.75 -19.67 7.62
CA GLY A 36 15.82 -20.38 8.50
C GLY A 36 15.73 -19.81 9.91
N ASP A 37 16.26 -18.60 10.12
CA ASP A 37 16.18 -17.88 11.38
C ASP A 37 14.81 -17.20 11.57
N ALA A 38 14.03 -17.06 10.49
CA ALA A 38 12.67 -16.56 10.50
C ALA A 38 11.75 -17.43 9.63
N ASP A 39 10.54 -17.69 10.10
CA ASP A 39 9.52 -18.47 9.40
C ASP A 39 8.68 -17.62 8.44
N ALA A 40 8.53 -16.33 8.73
CA ALA A 40 7.73 -15.39 7.94
C ALA A 40 8.29 -13.97 8.02
N GLN A 41 8.05 -13.19 6.96
CA GLN A 41 8.37 -11.77 6.92
C GLN A 41 7.14 -10.95 6.52
N LEU A 42 6.86 -9.89 7.27
CA LEU A 42 5.91 -8.86 6.88
C LEU A 42 6.65 -7.72 6.20
N GLN A 43 6.26 -7.39 4.97
CA GLN A 43 6.92 -6.37 4.17
C GLN A 43 5.92 -5.54 3.36
N CYS A 44 6.27 -4.28 3.11
CA CYS A 44 5.53 -3.33 2.27
C CYS A 44 6.52 -2.26 1.74
N PRO A 45 6.42 -1.79 0.51
CA PRO A 45 5.46 -2.20 -0.52
C PRO A 45 5.84 -3.50 -1.22
N LEU A 46 4.87 -4.15 -1.85
CA LEU A 46 5.08 -5.33 -2.71
C LEU A 46 4.41 -5.10 -4.07
N PRO A 47 4.99 -5.59 -5.19
CA PRO A 47 6.32 -6.22 -5.29
C PRO A 47 7.46 -5.20 -5.12
N ASN A 48 8.62 -5.65 -4.66
CA ASN A 48 9.85 -4.86 -4.60
C ASN A 48 11.08 -5.72 -4.89
N LYS A 49 12.24 -5.08 -5.12
CA LYS A 49 13.47 -5.77 -5.51
C LYS A 49 13.92 -6.81 -4.49
N VAL A 50 13.83 -6.52 -3.19
CA VAL A 50 14.25 -7.47 -2.13
C VAL A 50 13.43 -8.75 -2.20
N MET A 51 12.10 -8.66 -2.36
CA MET A 51 11.24 -9.83 -2.46
C MET A 51 11.40 -10.57 -3.79
N THR A 52 11.67 -9.86 -4.87
CA THR A 52 11.95 -10.45 -6.17
C THR A 52 13.26 -11.25 -6.12
N ASP A 53 14.31 -10.69 -5.55
CA ASP A 53 15.60 -11.34 -5.37
C ASP A 53 15.49 -12.56 -4.41
N LEU A 54 14.75 -12.43 -3.32
CA LEU A 54 14.46 -13.52 -2.39
C LEU A 54 13.76 -14.68 -3.11
N ALA A 55 12.68 -14.39 -3.85
CA ALA A 55 11.92 -15.39 -4.60
C ALA A 55 12.74 -16.07 -5.71
N ALA A 56 13.79 -15.43 -6.21
CA ALA A 56 14.72 -16.04 -7.16
C ALA A 56 15.63 -17.07 -6.50
N ARG A 57 15.95 -16.89 -5.20
CA ARG A 57 16.88 -17.74 -4.42
C ARG A 57 16.19 -18.92 -3.75
N VAL A 58 15.01 -18.67 -3.15
CA VAL A 58 14.25 -19.66 -2.38
C VAL A 58 12.79 -19.66 -2.78
N LEU A 59 12.13 -20.80 -2.58
CA LEU A 59 10.69 -20.87 -2.78
C LEU A 59 9.98 -20.18 -1.62
N ILE A 60 9.30 -19.08 -1.92
CA ILE A 60 8.46 -18.37 -0.95
C ILE A 60 6.98 -18.54 -1.29
N ARG A 61 6.13 -18.35 -0.29
CA ARG A 61 4.69 -18.33 -0.46
C ARG A 61 4.13 -17.03 0.11
N VAL A 62 3.30 -16.35 -0.65
CA VAL A 62 2.51 -15.23 -0.14
C VAL A 62 1.36 -15.79 0.68
N LEU A 63 1.27 -15.39 1.95
CA LEU A 63 0.16 -15.76 2.81
C LEU A 63 -1.07 -14.93 2.42
N SER A 64 -2.18 -15.63 2.16
CA SER A 64 -3.48 -15.00 1.86
C SER A 64 -4.30 -14.90 3.13
N TYR A 65 -5.15 -13.88 3.18
CA TYR A 65 -6.20 -13.81 4.19
C TYR A 65 -7.37 -14.71 3.78
N ALA A 66 -8.04 -15.34 4.74
CA ALA A 66 -9.40 -15.79 4.50
C ALA A 66 -10.32 -14.59 4.22
N ALA A 67 -11.38 -14.80 3.44
CA ALA A 67 -12.24 -13.69 3.01
C ALA A 67 -12.90 -12.94 4.20
N ALA A 68 -13.25 -13.67 5.25
CA ALA A 68 -13.82 -13.12 6.49
C ALA A 68 -12.78 -12.25 7.22
N ASP A 69 -11.55 -12.75 7.37
CA ASP A 69 -10.47 -12.07 8.07
C ASP A 69 -10.08 -10.77 7.36
N LEU A 70 -9.98 -10.82 6.04
CA LEU A 70 -9.72 -9.62 5.25
C LEU A 70 -10.84 -8.59 5.42
N SER A 71 -12.09 -9.02 5.43
CA SER A 71 -13.24 -8.12 5.65
C SER A 71 -13.22 -7.51 7.04
N THR A 72 -12.90 -8.30 8.07
CA THR A 72 -12.74 -7.82 9.46
C THR A 72 -11.62 -6.79 9.55
N LEU A 73 -10.45 -7.08 8.96
CA LEU A 73 -9.32 -6.15 8.93
C LEU A 73 -9.67 -4.83 8.24
N LEU A 74 -10.31 -4.88 7.07
CA LEU A 74 -10.71 -3.70 6.31
C LEU A 74 -11.78 -2.86 7.04
N GLY A 75 -12.68 -3.52 7.79
CA GLY A 75 -13.68 -2.84 8.60
C GLY A 75 -13.10 -2.19 9.87
N ALA A 76 -12.10 -2.83 10.47
CA ALA A 76 -11.46 -2.33 11.70
C ALA A 76 -10.45 -1.18 11.43
N VAL A 77 -9.88 -1.10 10.22
CA VAL A 77 -8.78 -0.18 9.93
C VAL A 77 -9.09 0.68 8.70
N PRO A 78 -9.50 1.93 8.89
CA PRO A 78 -10.07 2.77 7.82
C PRO A 78 -9.09 3.16 6.71
N PHE A 79 -7.78 3.04 6.94
CA PHE A 79 -6.76 3.34 5.94
C PHE A 79 -6.33 2.13 5.10
N TYR A 80 -6.79 0.92 5.42
CA TYR A 80 -6.56 -0.22 4.55
C TYR A 80 -7.55 -0.25 3.38
N ARG A 81 -7.07 -0.71 2.25
CA ARG A 81 -7.86 -0.92 1.03
C ARG A 81 -7.65 -2.35 0.54
N ARG A 82 -8.72 -2.95 0.01
CA ARG A 82 -8.61 -4.24 -0.67
C ARG A 82 -7.80 -4.07 -1.96
N THR A 83 -6.84 -4.93 -2.16
CA THR A 83 -6.09 -5.06 -3.40
C THR A 83 -5.94 -6.53 -3.80
N VAL A 84 -5.40 -6.77 -4.98
CA VAL A 84 -5.10 -8.12 -5.47
C VAL A 84 -3.67 -8.13 -5.97
N MET A 85 -2.84 -8.96 -5.34
CA MET A 85 -1.54 -9.30 -5.89
C MET A 85 -1.78 -10.35 -6.98
N ARG A 86 -1.43 -10.00 -8.22
CA ARG A 86 -1.70 -10.85 -9.39
C ARG A 86 -0.77 -12.04 -9.44
N LYS A 87 -1.30 -13.16 -9.92
CA LYS A 87 -0.50 -14.33 -10.30
C LYS A 87 0.75 -13.90 -11.09
N GLY A 88 1.91 -14.42 -10.70
CA GLY A 88 3.18 -14.13 -11.33
C GLY A 88 3.84 -12.80 -10.95
N ALA A 89 3.25 -11.98 -10.05
CA ALA A 89 3.87 -10.76 -9.56
C ALA A 89 5.21 -11.01 -8.88
N ILE A 90 5.35 -12.17 -8.23
CA ILE A 90 6.62 -12.73 -7.76
C ILE A 90 6.64 -14.23 -8.04
N ARG A 91 7.83 -14.81 -8.17
CA ARG A 91 8.00 -16.26 -8.38
C ARG A 91 7.39 -17.03 -7.21
N GLY A 92 6.61 -18.06 -7.51
CA GLY A 92 5.89 -18.85 -6.50
C GLY A 92 4.49 -18.34 -6.17
N LEU A 93 4.06 -17.24 -6.79
CA LEU A 93 2.67 -16.79 -6.72
C LEU A 93 1.87 -17.36 -7.90
N ASP A 94 1.21 -18.50 -7.68
CA ASP A 94 0.54 -19.28 -8.74
C ASP A 94 -0.93 -18.92 -8.94
N ALA A 95 -1.48 -18.05 -8.10
CA ALA A 95 -2.85 -17.56 -8.18
C ALA A 95 -2.92 -16.08 -7.76
N ASP A 96 -4.01 -15.42 -8.13
CA ASP A 96 -4.35 -14.09 -7.61
C ASP A 96 -4.63 -14.19 -6.10
N VAL A 97 -4.04 -13.30 -5.32
CA VAL A 97 -4.18 -13.28 -3.86
C VAL A 97 -4.74 -11.94 -3.39
N ALA A 98 -5.87 -11.96 -2.71
CA ALA A 98 -6.44 -10.78 -2.09
C ALA A 98 -5.57 -10.34 -0.89
N GLN A 99 -5.28 -9.05 -0.83
CA GLN A 99 -4.43 -8.44 0.19
C GLN A 99 -5.03 -7.16 0.75
N ALA A 100 -4.57 -6.76 1.94
CA ALA A 100 -4.77 -5.42 2.46
C ALA A 100 -3.61 -4.53 2.00
N ALA A 101 -3.92 -3.37 1.46
CA ALA A 101 -2.95 -2.38 1.02
C ALA A 101 -3.16 -1.06 1.74
N VAL A 102 -2.12 -0.25 1.79
CA VAL A 102 -2.16 1.16 2.20
C VAL A 102 -1.97 2.04 0.97
N VAL A 103 -2.54 3.24 1.01
CA VAL A 103 -2.31 4.26 0.00
C VAL A 103 -1.11 5.11 0.42
N ASN A 104 -0.15 5.27 -0.47
CA ASN A 104 0.93 6.24 -0.27
C ASN A 104 0.38 7.64 -0.55
N VAL A 105 0.58 8.56 0.38
CA VAL A 105 0.15 9.94 0.24
C VAL A 105 1.36 10.88 0.18
N LEU A 106 1.31 11.84 -0.74
CA LEU A 106 2.23 12.95 -0.74
C LEU A 106 1.67 14.05 0.17
N VAL A 107 2.42 14.41 1.19
CA VAL A 107 2.03 15.47 2.14
C VAL A 107 2.91 16.70 1.96
N SER A 108 2.33 17.87 2.21
CA SER A 108 3.06 19.13 2.23
C SER A 108 2.67 19.93 3.47
N HIS A 109 3.48 20.95 3.81
CA HIS A 109 3.09 21.89 4.84
C HIS A 109 2.00 22.84 4.30
N ALA A 110 1.00 23.18 5.12
CA ALA A 110 -0.12 24.04 4.73
C ALA A 110 0.30 25.45 4.19
N ARG A 111 1.51 25.90 4.50
CA ARG A 111 2.05 27.20 3.99
C ARG A 111 2.78 27.11 2.66
N VAL A 112 2.85 25.95 2.03
CA VAL A 112 3.37 25.83 0.66
C VAL A 112 2.42 26.57 -0.27
N ALA A 113 2.95 27.29 -1.26
CA ALA A 113 2.12 28.06 -2.18
C ALA A 113 1.12 27.16 -2.94
N ASP A 114 -0.14 27.59 -3.02
CA ASP A 114 -1.21 26.82 -3.65
C ASP A 114 -0.91 26.48 -5.11
N ASP A 115 -0.28 27.42 -5.85
CA ASP A 115 0.10 27.19 -7.24
C ASP A 115 1.14 26.09 -7.39
N MET A 116 2.12 26.01 -6.50
CA MET A 116 3.12 24.95 -6.51
C MET A 116 2.46 23.57 -6.27
N VAL A 117 1.61 23.47 -5.25
CA VAL A 117 0.93 22.22 -4.94
C VAL A 117 -0.03 21.83 -6.07
N ARG A 118 -0.72 22.79 -6.65
CA ARG A 118 -1.59 22.58 -7.82
C ARG A 118 -0.81 22.05 -9.01
N GLU A 119 0.33 22.62 -9.34
CA GLU A 119 1.19 22.13 -10.43
C GLU A 119 1.67 20.71 -10.20
N VAL A 120 2.21 20.40 -9.02
CA VAL A 120 2.69 19.05 -8.67
C VAL A 120 1.55 18.05 -8.76
N THR A 121 0.39 18.36 -8.16
CA THR A 121 -0.78 17.46 -8.18
C THR A 121 -1.28 17.23 -9.61
N SER A 122 -1.36 18.28 -10.42
CA SER A 122 -1.78 18.19 -11.83
C SER A 122 -0.80 17.34 -12.66
N ALA A 123 0.51 17.51 -12.44
CA ALA A 123 1.54 16.73 -13.14
C ALA A 123 1.46 15.24 -12.79
N ILE A 124 1.31 14.91 -11.50
CA ILE A 124 1.13 13.52 -11.03
C ILE A 124 -0.12 12.90 -11.64
N PHE A 125 -1.24 13.62 -11.58
CA PHE A 125 -2.50 13.13 -12.14
C PHE A 125 -2.43 12.94 -13.66
N ALA A 126 -1.79 13.86 -14.38
CA ALA A 126 -1.57 13.74 -15.83
C ALA A 126 -0.74 12.50 -16.17
N ALA A 127 0.30 12.21 -15.38
CA ALA A 127 1.22 11.09 -15.59
C ALA A 127 0.69 9.74 -15.06
N ARG A 128 -0.51 9.67 -14.47
CA ARG A 128 -1.03 8.48 -13.77
C ARG A 128 -1.04 7.18 -14.57
N ASN A 129 -1.13 7.26 -15.90
CA ASN A 129 -1.08 6.10 -16.79
C ASN A 129 0.33 5.74 -17.25
N GLU A 130 1.29 6.65 -17.08
CA GLU A 130 2.68 6.45 -17.48
C GLU A 130 3.56 6.00 -16.30
N LEU A 131 3.25 6.48 -15.10
CA LEU A 131 4.01 6.17 -13.89
C LEU A 131 4.14 4.65 -13.62
N PRO A 132 3.11 3.81 -13.83
CA PRO A 132 3.22 2.36 -13.70
C PRO A 132 4.32 1.73 -14.58
N ARG A 133 4.58 2.30 -15.75
CA ARG A 133 5.65 1.83 -16.64
C ARG A 133 7.05 2.13 -16.11
N LEU A 134 7.17 3.13 -15.26
CA LEU A 134 8.43 3.54 -14.64
C LEU A 134 8.70 2.76 -13.34
N ASN A 135 7.65 2.49 -12.58
CA ASN A 135 7.76 1.75 -11.32
C ASN A 135 6.42 1.10 -10.96
N ALA A 136 6.44 -0.20 -10.70
CA ALA A 136 5.28 -0.99 -10.30
C ALA A 136 4.61 -0.51 -8.98
N LEU A 137 5.27 0.34 -8.19
CA LEU A 137 4.66 0.98 -7.03
C LEU A 137 3.44 1.84 -7.39
N PHE A 138 3.36 2.30 -8.64
CA PHE A 138 2.25 3.10 -9.16
C PHE A 138 1.16 2.28 -9.84
N ASP A 139 1.23 0.94 -9.80
CA ASP A 139 0.19 0.08 -10.35
C ASP A 139 -1.16 0.37 -9.68
N GLY A 140 -2.21 0.51 -10.50
CA GLY A 140 -3.54 0.88 -10.02
C GLY A 140 -3.73 2.37 -9.71
N MET A 141 -2.73 3.21 -9.99
CA MET A 141 -2.81 4.64 -9.68
C MET A 141 -3.95 5.36 -10.40
N ALA A 142 -4.27 4.97 -11.63
CA ALA A 142 -5.35 5.59 -12.38
C ALA A 142 -6.72 5.39 -11.70
N GLU A 143 -6.94 4.19 -11.18
CA GLU A 143 -8.16 3.78 -10.48
C GLU A 143 -8.28 4.40 -9.09
N LEU A 144 -7.15 4.74 -8.45
CA LEU A 144 -7.10 5.33 -7.12
C LEU A 144 -7.89 6.64 -7.02
N PHE A 145 -7.99 7.39 -8.11
CA PHE A 145 -8.71 8.66 -8.14
C PHE A 145 -10.21 8.53 -8.39
N ASN A 146 -10.71 7.36 -8.78
CA ASN A 146 -12.13 7.18 -9.12
C ASN A 146 -13.09 7.51 -7.96
N PRO A 147 -12.80 7.12 -6.69
CA PRO A 147 -13.68 7.44 -5.57
C PRO A 147 -13.85 8.95 -5.31
N LEU A 148 -12.92 9.80 -5.74
CA LEU A 148 -13.07 11.25 -5.61
C LEU A 148 -14.35 11.79 -6.28
N ARG A 149 -14.83 11.14 -7.34
CA ARG A 149 -16.04 11.53 -8.07
C ARG A 149 -17.34 11.19 -7.34
N THR A 150 -17.32 10.16 -6.52
CA THR A 150 -18.52 9.62 -5.84
C THR A 150 -18.54 9.96 -4.36
N GLU A 151 -17.38 10.01 -3.72
CA GLU A 151 -17.21 10.20 -2.28
C GLU A 151 -16.62 11.58 -1.94
N GLY A 152 -16.20 12.34 -2.96
CA GLY A 152 -15.55 13.63 -2.76
C GLY A 152 -14.17 13.51 -2.12
N ALA A 153 -13.75 14.59 -1.45
CA ALA A 153 -12.42 14.68 -0.83
C ALA A 153 -12.18 13.58 0.23
N ALA A 154 -13.22 13.17 0.95
CA ALA A 154 -13.14 12.16 1.99
C ALA A 154 -12.57 10.81 1.52
N ALA A 155 -12.67 10.51 0.22
CA ALA A 155 -12.10 9.30 -0.37
C ALA A 155 -10.58 9.16 -0.19
N LEU A 156 -9.87 10.30 -0.15
CA LEU A 156 -8.40 10.36 -0.06
C LEU A 156 -7.88 11.27 1.07
N GLU A 157 -8.76 11.73 1.96
CA GLU A 157 -8.36 12.39 3.21
C GLU A 157 -8.18 11.32 4.29
N PHE A 158 -6.99 11.23 4.87
CA PHE A 158 -6.64 10.24 5.86
C PHE A 158 -6.23 10.92 7.17
N GLY A 159 -6.73 10.39 8.30
CA GLY A 159 -6.35 10.85 9.63
C GLY A 159 -6.66 12.33 9.88
N ASP A 160 -7.81 12.79 9.41
CA ASP A 160 -8.29 14.17 9.52
C ASP A 160 -7.36 15.22 8.87
N VAL A 161 -6.48 14.79 7.96
CA VAL A 161 -5.64 15.70 7.18
C VAL A 161 -6.36 16.06 5.89
N PRO A 162 -6.82 17.33 5.75
CA PRO A 162 -7.54 17.76 4.55
C PRO A 162 -6.59 17.92 3.36
N PHE A 163 -7.15 17.94 2.16
CA PHE A 163 -6.39 18.32 0.99
C PHE A 163 -5.82 19.73 1.14
N HIS A 164 -4.58 19.92 0.70
CA HIS A 164 -4.05 21.24 0.48
C HIS A 164 -4.93 21.99 -0.54
N PRO A 165 -5.22 23.30 -0.39
CA PRO A 165 -6.07 24.05 -1.33
C PRO A 165 -5.64 23.90 -2.78
N GLY A 166 -4.35 23.92 -3.06
CA GLY A 166 -3.78 23.68 -4.39
C GLY A 166 -4.10 22.29 -4.95
N ALA A 167 -4.05 21.25 -4.12
CA ALA A 167 -4.40 19.89 -4.54
C ALA A 167 -5.91 19.77 -4.85
N ALA A 168 -6.75 20.32 -3.99
CA ALA A 168 -8.20 20.37 -4.22
C ALA A 168 -8.54 21.13 -5.54
N ALA A 169 -7.85 22.24 -5.80
CA ALA A 169 -8.03 22.99 -7.05
C ALA A 169 -7.63 22.16 -8.29
N ALA A 170 -6.52 21.40 -8.22
CA ALA A 170 -6.11 20.49 -9.28
C ALA A 170 -7.15 19.41 -9.57
N TYR A 171 -7.69 18.77 -8.52
CA TYR A 171 -8.70 17.73 -8.68
C TYR A 171 -10.04 18.28 -9.20
N ARG A 172 -10.42 19.51 -8.81
CA ARG A 172 -11.59 20.19 -9.41
C ARG A 172 -11.38 20.48 -10.89
N ALA A 173 -10.22 21.01 -11.26
CA ALA A 173 -9.87 21.26 -12.65
C ALA A 173 -9.85 19.98 -13.51
N ALA A 174 -9.54 18.83 -12.90
CA ALA A 174 -9.58 17.52 -13.53
C ALA A 174 -11.01 16.89 -13.56
N GLY A 175 -12.04 17.55 -13.01
CA GLY A 175 -13.40 17.02 -12.93
C GLY A 175 -13.55 15.83 -11.96
N LEU A 176 -12.69 15.75 -10.95
CA LEU A 176 -12.71 14.69 -9.93
C LEU A 176 -13.42 15.15 -8.64
N LEU A 177 -13.41 16.44 -8.36
CA LEU A 177 -14.14 17.07 -7.26
C LEU A 177 -15.10 18.10 -7.80
N THR A 178 -16.20 18.29 -7.12
CA THR A 178 -17.16 19.39 -7.31
C THR A 178 -16.73 20.64 -6.55
#